data_cc58ba5cbeabaaf3b140afc285aef780
#
_entry.id   cc58ba5cbeabaaf3b140afc285aef780
#
_cell.length_a   1.000
_cell.length_b   1.000
_cell.length_c   1.000
_cell.angle_alpha   90.00
_cell.angle_beta   90.00
_cell.angle_gamma   90.00
#
_symmetry.space_group_name_H-M   'P 1'
#
loop_
_entity.id
_entity.type
_entity.pdbx_description
1 polymer ?
#
loop_
_entity_poly.entity_id
_entity_poly.type
_entity_poly.pdbx_seq_one_letter_code
_entity_poly.pdbx_strand_id
1 'polypeptide(L)'
;MFKLREATVGDLEAIKAINEAAIPAVNTLSIREFLWFFERNLYFKVSVDEKEQVCGFLLVLPTGLNYGSLNYRWFSKNFSDFAYIDRIAIKEEFRGYGIGKSLYLDLEQQVNNDIKRIACEFNIKPENIISKNFHESLGYKKVGTQLTENDTKEVSLMIREVNE
;
A
#
# COMPACT_ATOMS: atom_id res chain seq x y z
N MET A 1 -22.71 1.48 0.49
CA MET A 1 -21.83 2.57 0.03
C MET A 1 -20.65 2.69 0.98
N PHE A 2 -19.49 3.09 0.49
CA PHE A 2 -18.29 3.17 1.30
C PHE A 2 -17.80 4.61 1.39
N LYS A 3 -17.17 4.96 2.49
CA LYS A 3 -16.47 6.23 2.62
C LYS A 3 -15.06 6.00 3.11
N LEU A 4 -14.16 6.92 2.77
CA LEU A 4 -12.77 6.89 3.21
C LEU A 4 -12.60 7.87 4.37
N ARG A 5 -11.83 7.47 5.37
CA ARG A 5 -11.45 8.35 6.47
C ARG A 5 -10.07 8.00 7.00
N GLU A 6 -9.47 8.90 7.74
CA GLU A 6 -8.21 8.63 8.42
C GLU A 6 -8.34 7.44 9.36
N ALA A 7 -7.33 6.59 9.39
CA ALA A 7 -7.23 5.51 10.37
C ALA A 7 -7.01 6.11 11.76
N THR A 8 -7.56 5.45 12.76
CA THR A 8 -7.34 5.79 14.16
C THR A 8 -6.67 4.61 14.87
N VAL A 9 -6.11 4.85 16.05
CA VAL A 9 -5.53 3.77 16.87
C VAL A 9 -6.57 2.69 17.15
N GLY A 10 -7.84 3.10 17.33
CA GLY A 10 -8.94 2.14 17.54
C GLY A 10 -9.24 1.23 16.37
N ASP A 11 -8.78 1.58 15.15
CA ASP A 11 -8.96 0.74 13.96
C ASP A 11 -7.90 -0.36 13.82
N LEU A 12 -6.80 -0.29 14.56
CA LEU A 12 -5.64 -1.16 14.33
C LEU A 12 -5.95 -2.66 14.49
N GLU A 13 -6.84 -3.04 15.40
CA GLU A 13 -7.26 -4.45 15.53
C GLU A 13 -7.97 -4.93 14.27
N ALA A 14 -8.91 -4.14 13.74
CA ALA A 14 -9.62 -4.49 12.52
C ALA A 14 -8.67 -4.51 11.31
N ILE A 15 -7.76 -3.53 11.23
CA ILE A 15 -6.74 -3.45 10.17
C ILE A 15 -5.84 -4.68 10.22
N LYS A 16 -5.39 -5.08 11.42
CA LYS A 16 -4.57 -6.29 11.58
C LYS A 16 -5.31 -7.53 11.08
N ALA A 17 -6.58 -7.69 11.43
CA ALA A 17 -7.37 -8.84 10.99
C ALA A 17 -7.46 -8.90 9.46
N ILE A 18 -7.68 -7.74 8.82
CA ILE A 18 -7.73 -7.65 7.35
C ILE A 18 -6.36 -7.99 6.74
N ASN A 19 -5.30 -7.49 7.35
CA ASN A 19 -3.92 -7.77 6.90
C ASN A 19 -3.63 -9.27 6.94
N GLU A 20 -3.92 -9.93 8.07
CA GLU A 20 -3.63 -11.36 8.23
C GLU A 20 -4.43 -12.22 7.25
N ALA A 21 -5.65 -11.82 6.90
CA ALA A 21 -6.46 -12.50 5.89
C ALA A 21 -5.92 -12.31 4.46
N ALA A 22 -5.05 -11.32 4.24
CA ALA A 22 -4.46 -11.03 2.92
C ALA A 22 -3.11 -11.71 2.68
N ILE A 23 -2.57 -12.44 3.66
CA ILE A 23 -1.33 -13.21 3.47
C ILE A 23 -1.59 -14.30 2.41
N PRO A 24 -0.69 -14.54 1.43
CA PRO A 24 0.72 -14.08 1.35
C PRO A 24 0.95 -12.80 0.52
N ALA A 25 -0.09 -12.12 0.06
CA ALA A 25 0.08 -10.86 -0.70
C ALA A 25 0.77 -9.79 0.14
N VAL A 26 0.55 -9.81 1.46
CA VAL A 26 1.26 -9.01 2.45
C VAL A 26 1.85 -9.96 3.50
N ASN A 27 2.82 -9.48 4.27
CA ASN A 27 3.37 -10.24 5.38
C ASN A 27 2.60 -9.96 6.67
N THR A 28 2.76 -10.85 7.65
CA THR A 28 2.17 -10.66 8.98
C THR A 28 2.77 -9.44 9.67
N LEU A 29 1.94 -8.71 10.41
CA LEU A 29 2.37 -7.60 11.26
C LEU A 29 1.70 -7.70 12.62
N SER A 30 2.44 -7.37 13.67
CA SER A 30 1.89 -7.21 15.01
C SER A 30 1.20 -5.86 15.16
N ILE A 31 0.39 -5.70 16.23
CA ILE A 31 -0.19 -4.40 16.57
C ILE A 31 0.90 -3.36 16.85
N ARG A 32 2.01 -3.77 17.50
CA ARG A 32 3.15 -2.88 17.75
C ARG A 32 3.75 -2.36 16.45
N GLU A 33 3.87 -3.22 15.43
CA GLU A 33 4.36 -2.81 14.11
C GLU A 33 3.39 -1.88 13.41
N PHE A 34 2.07 -2.15 13.48
CA PHE A 34 1.08 -1.23 12.95
C PHE A 34 1.11 0.13 13.66
N LEU A 35 1.34 0.14 14.97
CA LEU A 35 1.47 1.39 15.73
C LEU A 35 2.69 2.19 15.28
N TRP A 36 3.81 1.51 15.01
CA TRP A 36 5.01 2.14 14.46
C TRP A 36 4.70 2.86 13.13
N PHE A 37 3.97 2.21 12.24
CA PHE A 37 3.52 2.81 10.97
C PHE A 37 2.52 3.93 11.21
N PHE A 38 1.60 3.75 12.13
CA PHE A 38 0.60 4.76 12.47
C PHE A 38 1.25 6.08 12.88
N GLU A 39 2.34 6.01 13.63
CA GLU A 39 3.06 7.19 14.12
C GLU A 39 3.94 7.84 13.05
N ARG A 40 4.25 7.15 11.94
CA ARG A 40 5.25 7.58 10.94
C ARG A 40 4.72 7.69 9.51
N ASN A 41 3.48 7.37 9.28
CA ASN A 41 2.93 7.31 7.92
C ASN A 41 2.83 8.68 7.27
N LEU A 42 2.78 8.67 5.94
CA LEU A 42 2.42 9.81 5.12
C LEU A 42 0.91 9.85 4.88
N TYR A 43 0.32 8.67 4.75
CA TYR A 43 -1.10 8.49 4.47
C TYR A 43 -1.53 7.14 5.05
N PHE A 44 -2.57 7.14 5.85
CA PHE A 44 -3.10 5.90 6.40
C PHE A 44 -4.61 6.07 6.54
N LYS A 45 -5.34 5.50 5.60
CA LYS A 45 -6.81 5.60 5.57
C LYS A 45 -7.47 4.24 5.52
N VAL A 46 -8.66 4.20 6.03
CA VAL A 46 -9.55 3.04 5.98
C VAL A 46 -10.77 3.37 5.12
N SER A 47 -11.33 2.33 4.51
CA SER A 47 -12.65 2.37 3.93
C SER A 47 -13.62 1.76 4.93
N VAL A 48 -14.73 2.43 5.17
CA VAL A 48 -15.78 1.95 6.08
C VAL A 48 -17.11 1.87 5.36
N ASP A 49 -17.95 0.92 5.79
CA ASP A 49 -19.32 0.79 5.28
C ASP A 49 -20.28 1.70 6.05
N GLU A 50 -21.57 1.56 5.77
CA GLU A 50 -22.63 2.37 6.40
C GLU A 50 -22.73 2.15 7.91
N LYS A 51 -22.21 1.02 8.42
CA LYS A 51 -22.19 0.69 9.85
C LYS A 51 -20.86 1.06 10.50
N GLU A 52 -20.02 1.84 9.80
CA GLU A 52 -18.68 2.22 10.27
C GLU A 52 -17.73 1.03 10.44
N GLN A 53 -18.04 -0.11 9.81
CA GLN A 53 -17.16 -1.26 9.82
C GLN A 53 -16.01 -1.07 8.85
N VAL A 54 -14.78 -1.32 9.30
CA VAL A 54 -13.58 -1.24 8.44
C VAL A 54 -13.62 -2.35 7.39
N CYS A 55 -13.55 -1.97 6.13
CA CYS A 55 -13.62 -2.88 4.98
C CYS A 55 -12.29 -3.07 4.29
N GLY A 56 -11.37 -2.12 4.46
CA GLY A 56 -10.06 -2.14 3.83
C GLY A 56 -9.21 -0.97 4.30
N PHE A 57 -7.94 -0.98 3.92
CA PHE A 57 -7.02 0.10 4.30
C PHE A 57 -5.92 0.26 3.26
N LEU A 58 -5.31 1.44 3.26
CA LEU A 58 -4.12 1.77 2.48
C LEU A 58 -3.12 2.47 3.40
N LEU A 59 -1.90 1.95 3.44
CA LEU A 59 -0.80 2.48 4.25
C LEU A 59 0.32 2.95 3.33
N VAL A 60 0.69 4.22 3.46
CA VAL A 60 1.72 4.86 2.63
C VAL A 60 2.75 5.53 3.52
N LEU A 61 4.01 5.37 3.19
CA LEU A 61 5.14 5.85 3.98
C LEU A 61 5.89 6.97 3.27
N PRO A 62 6.44 7.94 4.04
CA PRO A 62 7.32 8.95 3.48
C PRO A 62 8.71 8.41 3.22
N THR A 63 9.55 9.19 2.55
CA THR A 63 10.99 8.91 2.44
C THR A 63 11.68 9.09 3.79
N GLY A 64 12.89 8.55 3.90
CA GLY A 64 13.77 8.83 5.04
C GLY A 64 13.54 8.00 6.30
N LEU A 65 12.69 6.98 6.24
CA LEU A 65 12.46 6.12 7.39
C LEU A 65 13.55 5.04 7.51
N ASN A 66 13.87 4.70 8.75
CA ASN A 66 14.71 3.54 9.05
C ASN A 66 13.82 2.28 9.01
N TYR A 67 13.50 1.85 7.81
CA TYR A 67 12.59 0.73 7.55
C TYR A 67 13.35 -0.38 6.83
N GLY A 68 13.23 -1.62 7.33
CA GLY A 68 14.02 -2.76 6.88
C GLY A 68 13.55 -3.42 5.59
N SER A 69 12.46 -2.98 4.99
CA SER A 69 11.95 -3.55 3.73
C SER A 69 12.95 -3.40 2.61
N LEU A 70 13.26 -4.51 1.91
CA LEU A 70 14.16 -4.48 0.75
C LEU A 70 13.59 -3.62 -0.37
N ASN A 71 12.27 -3.67 -0.56
CA ASN A 71 11.60 -2.89 -1.61
C ASN A 71 11.64 -1.39 -1.29
N TYR A 72 11.36 -1.01 -0.06
CA TYR A 72 11.45 0.38 0.38
C TYR A 72 12.90 0.90 0.20
N ARG A 73 13.88 0.11 0.58
CA ARG A 73 15.30 0.47 0.42
C ARG A 73 15.70 0.62 -1.03
N TRP A 74 15.13 -0.21 -1.92
CA TRP A 74 15.39 -0.09 -3.35
C TRP A 74 14.95 1.28 -3.87
N PHE A 75 13.73 1.71 -3.52
CA PHE A 75 13.23 3.03 -3.92
C PHE A 75 14.07 4.15 -3.30
N SER A 76 14.47 4.01 -2.04
CA SER A 76 15.31 5.00 -1.36
C SER A 76 16.66 5.21 -2.02
N LYS A 77 17.23 4.17 -2.64
CA LYS A 77 18.51 4.26 -3.38
C LYS A 77 18.33 4.88 -4.76
N ASN A 78 17.18 4.73 -5.37
CA ASN A 78 16.99 5.10 -6.77
C ASN A 78 16.23 6.41 -6.97
N PHE A 79 15.48 6.88 -5.96
CA PHE A 79 14.67 8.09 -6.05
C PHE A 79 14.80 8.91 -4.77
N SER A 80 14.85 10.23 -4.92
CA SER A 80 14.97 11.16 -3.79
C SER A 80 13.62 11.54 -3.18
N ASP A 81 12.55 11.49 -3.96
CA ASP A 81 11.21 11.81 -3.50
C ASP A 81 10.22 10.77 -4.00
N PHE A 82 9.42 10.24 -3.10
CA PHE A 82 8.34 9.31 -3.44
C PHE A 82 7.42 9.15 -2.23
N ALA A 83 6.16 8.78 -2.50
CA ALA A 83 5.24 8.26 -1.51
C ALA A 83 5.19 6.74 -1.71
N TYR A 84 5.58 5.98 -0.72
CA TYR A 84 5.69 4.52 -0.84
C TYR A 84 4.44 3.82 -0.30
N ILE A 85 3.70 3.17 -1.18
CA ILE A 85 2.60 2.31 -0.74
C ILE A 85 3.19 1.02 -0.16
N ASP A 86 3.15 0.91 1.16
CA ASP A 86 3.65 -0.28 1.84
C ASP A 86 2.71 -1.46 1.66
N ARG A 87 1.41 -1.23 1.85
CA ARG A 87 0.40 -2.26 1.67
C ARG A 87 -0.99 -1.70 1.50
N ILE A 88 -1.80 -2.49 0.81
CA ILE A 88 -3.24 -2.30 0.69
C ILE A 88 -3.89 -3.67 0.92
N ALA A 89 -4.98 -3.70 1.65
CA ALA A 89 -5.76 -4.93 1.81
C ALA A 89 -7.23 -4.58 1.95
N ILE A 90 -8.06 -5.38 1.30
CA ILE A 90 -9.52 -5.24 1.31
C ILE A 90 -10.09 -6.56 1.80
N LYS A 91 -11.07 -6.52 2.69
CA LYS A 91 -11.79 -7.72 3.11
C LYS A 91 -12.38 -8.43 1.90
N GLU A 92 -12.30 -9.76 1.90
CA GLU A 92 -12.71 -10.58 0.76
C GLU A 92 -14.14 -10.26 0.30
N GLU A 93 -15.09 -10.18 1.25
CA GLU A 93 -16.50 -9.90 0.94
C GLU A 93 -16.75 -8.52 0.35
N PHE A 94 -15.77 -7.61 0.46
CA PHE A 94 -15.88 -6.24 -0.08
C PHE A 94 -15.03 -6.01 -1.32
N ARG A 95 -14.39 -7.04 -1.85
CA ARG A 95 -13.63 -6.93 -3.09
C ARG A 95 -14.56 -6.77 -4.29
N GLY A 96 -14.07 -6.10 -5.34
CA GLY A 96 -14.84 -5.88 -6.55
C GLY A 96 -15.78 -4.69 -6.51
N TYR A 97 -15.76 -3.90 -5.45
CA TYR A 97 -16.61 -2.70 -5.31
C TYR A 97 -15.85 -1.40 -5.57
N GLY A 98 -14.60 -1.48 -6.01
CA GLY A 98 -13.81 -0.29 -6.34
C GLY A 98 -13.14 0.39 -5.15
N ILE A 99 -13.09 -0.24 -3.98
CA ILE A 99 -12.47 0.35 -2.77
C ILE A 99 -10.99 0.61 -2.99
N GLY A 100 -10.25 -0.36 -3.54
CA GLY A 100 -8.82 -0.19 -3.80
C GLY A 100 -8.54 0.96 -4.75
N LYS A 101 -9.29 1.06 -5.82
CA LYS A 101 -9.18 2.17 -6.79
C LYS A 101 -9.47 3.51 -6.10
N SER A 102 -10.52 3.58 -5.28
CA SER A 102 -10.88 4.80 -4.56
C SER A 102 -9.76 5.25 -3.63
N LEU A 103 -9.14 4.31 -2.90
CA LEU A 103 -8.02 4.61 -2.02
C LEU A 103 -6.81 5.15 -2.80
N TYR A 104 -6.47 4.52 -3.93
CA TYR A 104 -5.36 4.98 -4.76
C TYR A 104 -5.60 6.37 -5.35
N LEU A 105 -6.82 6.64 -5.83
CA LEU A 105 -7.16 7.96 -6.38
C LEU A 105 -7.18 9.03 -5.30
N ASP A 106 -7.66 8.70 -4.11
CA ASP A 106 -7.60 9.62 -2.97
C ASP A 106 -6.15 9.94 -2.61
N LEU A 107 -5.29 8.92 -2.59
CA LEU A 107 -3.86 9.13 -2.34
C LEU A 107 -3.26 10.12 -3.35
N GLU A 108 -3.53 9.94 -4.64
CA GLU A 108 -3.02 10.83 -5.68
C GLU A 108 -3.41 12.29 -5.44
N GLN A 109 -4.63 12.51 -4.92
CA GLN A 109 -5.11 13.87 -4.62
C GLN A 109 -4.53 14.44 -3.33
N GLN A 110 -4.13 13.58 -2.40
CA GLN A 110 -3.67 13.99 -1.06
C GLN A 110 -2.16 14.23 -0.98
N VAL A 111 -1.35 13.63 -1.88
CA VAL A 111 0.10 13.80 -1.80
C VAL A 111 0.49 15.26 -2.10
N ASN A 112 1.44 15.76 -1.32
CA ASN A 112 1.96 17.12 -1.48
C ASN A 112 2.57 17.34 -2.86
N ASN A 113 2.51 18.59 -3.34
CA ASN A 113 3.04 18.95 -4.67
C ASN A 113 4.55 18.70 -4.80
N ASP A 114 5.27 18.60 -3.69
CA ASP A 114 6.70 18.30 -3.68
C ASP A 114 7.00 16.85 -4.04
N ILE A 115 6.02 15.96 -3.86
CA ILE A 115 6.17 14.54 -4.17
C ILE A 115 5.80 14.32 -5.63
N LYS A 116 6.75 13.81 -6.41
CA LYS A 116 6.58 13.66 -7.87
C LYS A 116 6.20 12.24 -8.28
N ARG A 117 6.27 11.27 -7.37
CA ARG A 117 5.92 9.90 -7.71
C ARG A 117 5.38 9.12 -6.53
N ILE A 118 4.52 8.17 -6.86
CA ILE A 118 4.03 7.15 -5.93
C ILE A 118 4.72 5.85 -6.31
N ALA A 119 5.28 5.14 -5.33
CA ALA A 119 6.03 3.92 -5.52
C ALA A 119 5.31 2.74 -4.85
N CYS A 120 5.38 1.58 -5.48
CA CYS A 120 4.84 0.35 -4.90
C CYS A 120 5.44 -0.87 -5.59
N GLU A 121 5.08 -2.06 -5.15
CA GLU A 121 5.45 -3.31 -5.81
C GLU A 121 4.30 -4.32 -5.74
N PHE A 122 4.35 -5.29 -6.64
CA PHE A 122 3.49 -6.47 -6.57
C PHE A 122 4.28 -7.72 -6.97
N ASN A 123 3.81 -8.88 -6.52
CA ASN A 123 4.48 -10.14 -6.80
C ASN A 123 4.32 -10.54 -8.26
N ILE A 124 5.44 -10.90 -8.91
CA ILE A 124 5.45 -11.55 -10.21
C ILE A 124 5.87 -13.01 -10.11
N LYS A 125 6.42 -13.39 -8.94
CA LYS A 125 6.78 -14.77 -8.62
C LYS A 125 6.56 -15.01 -7.12
N PRO A 126 5.49 -15.70 -6.71
CA PRO A 126 4.38 -16.21 -7.55
C PRO A 126 3.61 -15.05 -8.21
N GLU A 127 3.05 -15.32 -9.38
CA GLU A 127 2.38 -14.29 -10.18
C GLU A 127 1.09 -13.79 -9.52
N ASN A 128 0.94 -12.46 -9.47
CA ASN A 128 -0.29 -11.80 -9.02
C ASN A 128 -0.84 -10.96 -10.17
N ILE A 129 -1.53 -11.62 -11.10
CA ILE A 129 -2.04 -11.00 -12.31
C ILE A 129 -3.11 -9.93 -12.01
N ILE A 130 -3.89 -10.13 -10.96
CA ILE A 130 -4.92 -9.15 -10.55
C ILE A 130 -4.26 -7.84 -10.15
N SER A 131 -3.21 -7.91 -9.34
CA SER A 131 -2.46 -6.73 -8.90
C SER A 131 -1.74 -6.06 -10.07
N LYS A 132 -1.16 -6.84 -10.99
CA LYS A 132 -0.53 -6.33 -12.19
C LYS A 132 -1.52 -5.50 -13.01
N ASN A 133 -2.66 -6.07 -13.33
CA ASN A 133 -3.69 -5.40 -14.14
C ASN A 133 -4.22 -4.16 -13.44
N PHE A 134 -4.43 -4.24 -12.13
CA PHE A 134 -4.89 -3.12 -11.31
C PHE A 134 -3.92 -1.93 -11.41
N HIS A 135 -2.62 -2.17 -11.17
CA HIS A 135 -1.63 -1.10 -11.17
C HIS A 135 -1.41 -0.53 -12.58
N GLU A 136 -1.34 -1.39 -13.59
CA GLU A 136 -1.17 -0.93 -14.97
C GLU A 136 -2.36 -0.08 -15.42
N SER A 137 -3.58 -0.46 -15.03
CA SER A 137 -4.80 0.30 -15.38
C SER A 137 -4.81 1.70 -14.77
N LEU A 138 -4.12 1.90 -13.65
CA LEU A 138 -4.00 3.20 -12.98
C LEU A 138 -2.80 4.02 -13.47
N GLY A 139 -2.04 3.50 -14.45
CA GLY A 139 -0.92 4.21 -15.05
C GLY A 139 0.42 4.00 -14.35
N TYR A 140 0.53 3.00 -13.48
CA TYR A 140 1.80 2.63 -12.88
C TYR A 140 2.69 1.95 -13.91
N LYS A 141 3.99 2.28 -13.88
CA LYS A 141 4.99 1.75 -14.81
C LYS A 141 6.07 1.02 -14.05
N LYS A 142 6.54 -0.08 -14.64
CA LYS A 142 7.63 -0.88 -14.08
C LYS A 142 8.94 -0.11 -14.19
N VAL A 143 9.69 -0.06 -13.09
CA VAL A 143 11.02 0.54 -13.04
C VAL A 143 12.11 -0.45 -12.64
N GLY A 144 11.75 -1.66 -12.26
CA GLY A 144 12.71 -2.70 -11.91
C GLY A 144 12.04 -3.95 -11.36
N THR A 145 12.87 -4.92 -11.00
CA THR A 145 12.46 -6.14 -10.30
C THR A 145 13.39 -6.39 -9.13
N GLN A 146 12.93 -7.14 -8.14
CA GLN A 146 13.75 -7.51 -6.99
C GLN A 146 13.34 -8.86 -6.45
N LEU A 147 14.35 -9.67 -6.09
CA LEU A 147 14.14 -10.92 -5.37
C LEU A 147 14.07 -10.62 -3.87
N THR A 148 13.11 -11.23 -3.18
CA THR A 148 12.90 -11.07 -1.76
C THR A 148 12.69 -12.45 -1.11
N GLU A 149 12.67 -12.47 0.23
CA GLU A 149 12.42 -13.69 1.02
C GLU A 149 13.33 -14.86 0.61
N ASN A 150 14.66 -14.64 0.67
CA ASN A 150 15.68 -15.63 0.29
C ASN A 150 15.49 -16.13 -1.15
N ASP A 151 15.17 -15.21 -2.06
CA ASP A 151 14.99 -15.47 -3.49
C ASP A 151 13.78 -16.35 -3.82
N THR A 152 12.85 -16.52 -2.87
CA THR A 152 11.62 -17.29 -3.10
C THR A 152 10.52 -16.46 -3.74
N LYS A 153 10.62 -15.13 -3.65
CA LYS A 153 9.67 -14.20 -4.27
C LYS A 153 10.39 -13.22 -5.16
N GLU A 154 9.73 -12.83 -6.24
CA GLU A 154 10.17 -11.74 -7.10
C GLU A 154 9.05 -10.73 -7.24
N VAL A 155 9.38 -9.43 -7.13
CA VAL A 155 8.43 -8.34 -7.26
C VAL A 155 8.73 -7.48 -8.47
N SER A 156 7.68 -6.89 -9.03
CA SER A 156 7.77 -5.80 -9.99
C SER A 156 7.70 -4.49 -9.21
N LEU A 157 8.72 -3.66 -9.38
CA LEU A 157 8.81 -2.35 -8.73
C LEU A 157 8.20 -1.32 -9.69
N MET A 158 7.20 -0.56 -9.19
CA MET A 158 6.34 0.29 -10.01
C MET A 158 6.36 1.72 -9.51
N ILE A 159 6.22 2.68 -10.43
CA ILE A 159 5.97 4.08 -10.08
C ILE A 159 4.82 4.66 -10.89
N ARG A 160 4.15 5.64 -10.30
CA ARG A 160 3.17 6.51 -10.94
C ARG A 160 3.66 7.95 -10.78
N GLU A 161 3.88 8.64 -11.89
CA GLU A 161 4.25 10.07 -11.84
C GLU A 161 3.02 10.89 -11.45
N VAL A 162 3.19 11.80 -10.50
CA VAL A 162 2.14 12.69 -10.00
C VAL A 162 2.71 14.10 -9.86
N ASN A 163 1.84 15.09 -9.76
CA ASN A 163 2.23 16.49 -9.51
C ASN A 163 3.28 17.01 -10.51
N GLU A 164 3.11 16.69 -11.78
CA GLU A 164 4.02 17.13 -12.84
C GLU A 164 3.95 18.63 -13.09
#